data_e2216ff2718c341307386f850798db09
#
_entry.id   e2216ff2718c341307386f850798db09
#
_cell.length_a   1.000
_cell.length_b   1.000
_cell.length_c   1.000
_cell.angle_alpha   90.00
_cell.angle_beta   90.00
_cell.angle_gamma   90.00
#
_symmetry.space_group_name_H-M   'P 1'
#
loop_
_entity.id
_entity.type
_entity.pdbx_description
1 polymer ?
#
loop_
_entity_poly.entity_id
_entity_poly.type
_entity_poly.pdbx_seq_one_letter_code
_entity_poly.pdbx_strand_id
1 'polypeptide(L)'
;MHRLLAAGLLISAAAHAQKVNVEFDRAVDFSKFHTFAIRAHNLNSKNPALNSELVQKQIDEDIIHFLTAKGLELTTGKSDLNIRYTLGSARRVETETYPAGWYGWGTRVVRVPYAEGTLVIDLRDPSTRSLVWRAIATEEQRDPTKLQGKLDNMVKKSFEKYPPKLK
;
A
#
# COMPACT_ATOMS: atom_id res chain seq x y z
N MET A 1 4.95 -6.26 -55.74
CA MET A 1 5.43 -5.58 -54.50
C MET A 1 4.25 -5.46 -53.56
N HIS A 2 4.11 -6.39 -52.61
CA HIS A 2 3.04 -6.41 -51.62
C HIS A 2 3.58 -5.92 -50.27
N ARG A 3 3.11 -4.75 -49.84
CA ARG A 3 3.44 -4.19 -48.49
C ARG A 3 2.41 -4.74 -47.50
N LEU A 4 2.81 -5.67 -46.68
CA LEU A 4 2.07 -6.13 -45.50
C LEU A 4 2.21 -5.06 -44.40
N LEU A 5 1.12 -4.37 -44.14
CA LEU A 5 0.98 -3.50 -42.95
C LEU A 5 0.63 -4.40 -41.75
N ALA A 6 1.61 -4.62 -40.87
CA ALA A 6 1.38 -5.25 -39.58
C ALA A 6 0.75 -4.22 -38.64
N ALA A 7 -0.53 -4.35 -38.35
CA ALA A 7 -1.23 -3.58 -37.32
C ALA A 7 -0.87 -4.15 -35.98
N GLY A 8 0.01 -3.47 -35.25
CA GLY A 8 0.33 -3.80 -33.85
C GLY A 8 -0.84 -3.50 -32.92
N LEU A 9 -1.42 -4.54 -32.35
CA LEU A 9 -2.46 -4.45 -31.32
C LEU A 9 -1.79 -4.01 -30.01
N LEU A 10 -1.90 -2.73 -29.66
CA LEU A 10 -1.50 -2.22 -28.34
C LEU A 10 -2.55 -2.68 -27.31
N ILE A 11 -2.27 -3.77 -26.62
CA ILE A 11 -3.04 -4.19 -25.44
C ILE A 11 -2.63 -3.25 -24.30
N SER A 12 -3.45 -2.23 -24.05
CA SER A 12 -3.32 -1.42 -22.83
C SER A 12 -3.75 -2.27 -21.64
N ALA A 13 -2.78 -2.85 -20.93
CA ALA A 13 -3.02 -3.43 -19.62
C ALA A 13 -3.45 -2.28 -18.69
N ALA A 14 -4.71 -2.29 -18.26
CA ALA A 14 -5.18 -1.41 -17.20
C ALA A 14 -4.36 -1.72 -15.93
N ALA A 15 -3.32 -0.93 -15.70
CA ALA A 15 -2.54 -0.99 -14.47
C ALA A 15 -3.46 -0.53 -13.35
N HIS A 16 -3.93 -1.45 -12.53
CA HIS A 16 -4.58 -1.13 -11.26
C HIS A 16 -3.53 -0.43 -10.39
N ALA A 17 -3.66 0.88 -10.30
CA ALA A 17 -2.62 1.70 -9.68
C ALA A 17 -2.75 1.61 -8.16
N GLN A 18 -1.78 0.95 -7.54
CA GLN A 18 -1.57 1.07 -6.11
C GLN A 18 -1.39 2.55 -5.75
N LYS A 19 -2.22 3.04 -4.83
CA LYS A 19 -2.20 4.43 -4.38
C LYS A 19 -1.50 4.52 -3.03
N VAL A 20 -0.47 5.38 -2.94
CA VAL A 20 0.20 5.66 -1.68
C VAL A 20 0.19 7.16 -1.41
N ASN A 21 -0.45 7.56 -0.32
CA ASN A 21 -0.45 8.92 0.22
C ASN A 21 0.47 8.98 1.44
N VAL A 22 1.21 10.08 1.59
CA VAL A 22 2.08 10.32 2.75
C VAL A 22 1.76 11.66 3.35
N GLU A 23 1.66 11.68 4.67
CA GLU A 23 1.53 12.85 5.53
C GLU A 23 2.72 12.90 6.47
N PHE A 24 3.27 14.08 6.74
CA PHE A 24 4.38 14.24 7.67
C PHE A 24 4.41 15.63 8.29
N ASP A 25 4.99 15.71 9.47
CA ASP A 25 5.23 16.98 10.15
C ASP A 25 6.44 17.68 9.53
N ARG A 26 6.21 18.85 8.94
CA ARG A 26 7.25 19.64 8.26
C ARG A 26 8.25 20.29 9.20
N ALA A 27 7.91 20.41 10.49
CA ALA A 27 8.80 20.95 11.51
C ALA A 27 9.82 19.92 12.04
N VAL A 28 9.65 18.64 11.67
CA VAL A 28 10.51 17.55 12.14
C VAL A 28 11.73 17.41 11.26
N ASP A 29 12.90 17.40 11.90
CA ASP A 29 14.14 17.03 11.26
C ASP A 29 14.33 15.51 11.29
N PHE A 30 14.06 14.86 10.15
CA PHE A 30 14.13 13.41 10.00
C PHE A 30 15.55 12.85 10.05
N SER A 31 16.59 13.69 9.90
CA SER A 31 17.98 13.26 9.98
C SER A 31 18.42 12.87 11.39
N LYS A 32 17.65 13.23 12.41
CA LYS A 32 17.91 12.90 13.81
C LYS A 32 17.52 11.47 14.20
N PHE A 33 16.75 10.80 13.39
CA PHE A 33 16.28 9.46 13.69
C PHE A 33 17.24 8.41 13.13
N HIS A 34 17.81 7.62 14.03
CA HIS A 34 18.78 6.57 13.72
C HIS A 34 18.26 5.17 14.07
N THR A 35 17.34 5.09 15.03
CA THR A 35 16.81 3.82 15.52
C THR A 35 15.30 3.75 15.44
N PHE A 36 14.78 2.54 15.24
CA PHE A 36 13.34 2.30 15.23
C PHE A 36 12.96 1.02 15.97
N ALA A 37 11.70 0.95 16.38
CA ALA A 37 11.10 -0.26 16.95
C ALA A 37 9.65 -0.40 16.49
N ILE A 38 9.25 -1.61 16.10
CA ILE A 38 7.85 -1.93 15.84
C ILE A 38 7.18 -2.18 17.18
N ARG A 39 6.17 -1.37 17.53
CA ARG A 39 5.53 -1.37 18.86
C ARG A 39 4.11 -1.87 18.87
N ALA A 40 3.41 -1.76 17.75
CA ALA A 40 2.04 -2.21 17.68
C ALA A 40 1.63 -2.50 16.23
N HIS A 41 0.77 -3.46 16.08
CA HIS A 41 0.11 -3.79 14.83
C HIS A 41 -1.38 -4.07 15.09
N ASN A 42 -2.19 -3.84 14.09
CA ASN A 42 -3.61 -4.20 14.11
C ASN A 42 -4.00 -4.75 12.74
N LEU A 43 -4.27 -6.05 12.71
CA LEU A 43 -4.80 -6.72 11.52
C LEU A 43 -6.32 -6.78 11.68
N ASN A 44 -7.04 -5.91 11.00
CA ASN A 44 -8.50 -5.79 11.06
C ASN A 44 -9.10 -5.91 9.66
N SER A 45 -8.77 -6.99 8.97
CA SER A 45 -9.33 -7.30 7.67
C SER A 45 -10.58 -8.16 7.79
N LYS A 46 -11.57 -7.91 6.94
CA LYS A 46 -12.70 -8.84 6.75
C LYS A 46 -12.30 -10.10 5.99
N ASN A 47 -11.12 -10.12 5.38
CA ASN A 47 -10.54 -11.30 4.76
C ASN A 47 -9.66 -12.04 5.79
N PRO A 48 -10.03 -13.26 6.24
CA PRO A 48 -9.24 -14.01 7.23
C PRO A 48 -7.80 -14.27 6.81
N ALA A 49 -7.53 -14.42 5.51
CA ALA A 49 -6.18 -14.62 4.99
C ALA A 49 -5.23 -13.45 5.29
N LEU A 50 -5.77 -12.25 5.55
CA LEU A 50 -4.99 -11.07 5.90
C LEU A 50 -4.85 -10.86 7.43
N ASN A 51 -5.50 -11.69 8.24
CA ASN A 51 -5.47 -11.63 9.72
C ASN A 51 -4.64 -12.78 10.32
N SER A 52 -3.51 -13.11 9.72
CA SER A 52 -2.66 -14.19 10.17
C SER A 52 -1.31 -13.68 10.71
N GLU A 53 -0.70 -14.45 11.61
CA GLU A 53 0.65 -14.19 12.10
C GLU A 53 1.69 -14.18 10.96
N LEU A 54 1.47 -14.95 9.91
CA LEU A 54 2.35 -14.95 8.74
C LEU A 54 2.30 -13.62 7.98
N VAL A 55 1.12 -13.03 7.85
CA VAL A 55 0.95 -11.68 7.26
C VAL A 55 1.61 -10.63 8.14
N GLN A 56 1.41 -10.71 9.46
CA GLN A 56 2.09 -9.82 10.38
C GLN A 56 3.61 -9.90 10.23
N LYS A 57 4.15 -11.12 10.28
CA LYS A 57 5.59 -11.37 10.14
C LYS A 57 6.13 -10.82 8.82
N GLN A 58 5.41 -11.01 7.72
CA GLN A 58 5.78 -10.47 6.41
C GLN A 58 5.87 -8.93 6.46
N ILE A 59 4.85 -8.25 7.00
CA ILE A 59 4.86 -6.78 7.10
C ILE A 59 6.00 -6.30 8.02
N ASP A 60 6.25 -6.99 9.13
CA ASP A 60 7.35 -6.65 10.05
C ASP A 60 8.71 -6.77 9.34
N GLU A 61 8.94 -7.87 8.62
CA GLU A 61 10.17 -8.12 7.85
C GLU A 61 10.37 -7.08 6.75
N ASP A 62 9.31 -6.71 6.03
CA ASP A 62 9.35 -5.68 4.99
C ASP A 62 9.68 -4.30 5.58
N ILE A 63 9.05 -3.91 6.69
CA ILE A 63 9.33 -2.65 7.39
C ILE A 63 10.80 -2.61 7.82
N ILE A 64 11.29 -3.69 8.44
CA ILE A 64 12.67 -3.80 8.89
C ILE A 64 13.62 -3.65 7.71
N HIS A 65 13.37 -4.40 6.63
CA HIS A 65 14.20 -4.35 5.42
C HIS A 65 14.31 -2.93 4.84
N PHE A 66 13.18 -2.26 4.64
CA PHE A 66 13.19 -0.94 3.99
C PHE A 66 13.75 0.17 4.87
N LEU A 67 13.50 0.16 6.19
CA LEU A 67 14.07 1.16 7.08
C LEU A 67 15.57 0.94 7.32
N THR A 68 16.02 -0.31 7.42
CA THR A 68 17.45 -0.63 7.51
C THR A 68 18.19 -0.22 6.24
N ALA A 69 17.60 -0.44 5.07
CA ALA A 69 18.16 0.04 3.79
C ALA A 69 18.28 1.58 3.70
N LYS A 70 17.56 2.30 4.57
CA LYS A 70 17.65 3.77 4.70
C LYS A 70 18.59 4.22 5.83
N GLY A 71 19.31 3.30 6.46
CA GLY A 71 20.30 3.58 7.48
C GLY A 71 19.77 3.65 8.90
N LEU A 72 18.52 3.23 9.15
CA LEU A 72 18.00 3.12 10.51
C LEU A 72 18.28 1.72 11.08
N GLU A 73 18.48 1.63 12.38
CA GLU A 73 18.73 0.39 13.09
C GLU A 73 17.52 -0.07 13.90
N LEU A 74 17.18 -1.36 13.77
CA LEU A 74 16.15 -1.98 14.59
C LEU A 74 16.64 -2.14 16.04
N THR A 75 15.82 -1.75 17.00
CA THR A 75 16.10 -1.97 18.43
C THR A 75 14.90 -2.53 19.18
N THR A 76 15.15 -3.30 20.22
CA THR A 76 14.12 -3.79 21.14
C THR A 76 13.93 -2.85 22.35
N GLY A 77 14.93 -1.99 22.62
CA GLY A 77 14.94 -1.02 23.72
C GLY A 77 14.30 0.33 23.36
N LYS A 78 14.89 1.41 23.86
CA LYS A 78 14.51 2.77 23.46
C LYS A 78 14.83 2.96 21.98
N SER A 79 13.96 3.63 21.26
CA SER A 79 14.10 3.94 19.84
C SER A 79 13.78 5.42 19.61
N ASP A 80 14.32 5.97 18.51
CA ASP A 80 13.99 7.32 18.06
C ASP A 80 12.62 7.36 17.37
N LEU A 81 12.23 6.24 16.74
CA LEU A 81 10.93 6.08 16.11
C LEU A 81 10.21 4.82 16.60
N ASN A 82 8.98 5.01 17.03
CA ASN A 82 8.04 3.92 17.28
C ASN A 82 7.14 3.73 16.05
N ILE A 83 7.12 2.50 15.53
CA ILE A 83 6.31 2.15 14.38
C ILE A 83 5.04 1.46 14.84
N ARG A 84 3.93 1.88 14.27
CA ARG A 84 2.64 1.21 14.36
C ARG A 84 2.06 1.04 12.98
N TYR A 85 1.42 -0.09 12.73
CA TYR A 85 0.71 -0.27 11.47
C TYR A 85 -0.65 -0.92 11.65
N THR A 86 -1.53 -0.65 10.71
CA THR A 86 -2.87 -1.25 10.65
C THR A 86 -3.12 -1.73 9.23
N LEU A 87 -3.52 -2.99 9.09
CA LEU A 87 -3.98 -3.56 7.84
C LEU A 87 -5.48 -3.79 7.94
N GLY A 88 -6.24 -3.15 7.06
CA GLY A 88 -7.67 -3.34 6.92
C GLY A 88 -8.04 -3.71 5.48
N SER A 89 -9.17 -4.38 5.30
CA SER A 89 -9.77 -4.58 3.98
C SER A 89 -11.27 -4.47 4.03
N ALA A 90 -11.85 -3.91 2.97
CA ALA A 90 -13.29 -3.85 2.78
C ALA A 90 -13.65 -4.40 1.40
N ARG A 91 -14.78 -5.11 1.30
CA ARG A 91 -15.33 -5.47 0.00
C ARG A 91 -16.03 -4.25 -0.58
N ARG A 92 -15.63 -3.83 -1.77
CA ARG A 92 -16.32 -2.79 -2.54
C ARG A 92 -16.98 -3.39 -3.77
N VAL A 93 -17.98 -2.70 -4.28
CA VAL A 93 -18.67 -3.04 -5.53
C VAL A 93 -18.57 -1.84 -6.43
N GLU A 94 -17.88 -2.00 -7.54
CA GLU A 94 -17.81 -1.00 -8.58
C GLU A 94 -18.85 -1.29 -9.66
N THR A 95 -19.43 -0.25 -10.22
CA THR A 95 -20.40 -0.36 -11.29
C THR A 95 -19.72 0.03 -12.59
N GLU A 96 -19.48 -0.97 -13.44
CA GLU A 96 -18.94 -0.76 -14.77
C GLU A 96 -20.08 -0.74 -15.78
N THR A 97 -19.98 0.14 -16.78
CA THR A 97 -20.98 0.32 -17.81
C THR A 97 -20.35 -0.02 -19.17
N TYR A 98 -20.95 -0.99 -19.88
CA TYR A 98 -20.49 -1.40 -21.19
C TYR A 98 -21.55 -1.12 -22.26
N PRO A 99 -21.14 -0.72 -23.48
CA PRO A 99 -22.06 -0.69 -24.62
C PRO A 99 -22.64 -2.08 -24.86
N ALA A 100 -23.96 -2.18 -25.07
CA ALA A 100 -24.64 -3.43 -25.33
C ALA A 100 -25.64 -3.28 -26.49
N GLY A 101 -25.89 -4.38 -27.19
CA GLY A 101 -26.80 -4.39 -28.33
C GLY A 101 -26.11 -4.51 -29.69
N TRP A 102 -26.83 -4.97 -30.72
CA TRP A 102 -26.34 -5.30 -32.07
C TRP A 102 -25.63 -4.13 -32.76
N TYR A 103 -26.00 -2.87 -32.46
CA TYR A 103 -25.39 -1.64 -32.99
C TYR A 103 -24.83 -0.71 -31.91
N GLY A 104 -24.54 -1.21 -30.67
CA GLY A 104 -24.08 -0.36 -29.58
C GLY A 104 -25.16 0.55 -28.95
N TRP A 105 -26.41 0.35 -29.29
CA TRP A 105 -27.57 1.13 -28.82
C TRP A 105 -28.12 0.50 -27.53
N GLY A 106 -27.42 0.65 -26.46
CA GLY A 106 -27.83 0.17 -25.17
C GLY A 106 -26.64 0.15 -24.22
N THR A 107 -26.93 0.08 -22.94
CA THR A 107 -25.90 0.08 -21.91
C THR A 107 -26.15 -1.08 -20.98
N ARG A 108 -25.16 -1.92 -20.76
CA ARG A 108 -25.18 -2.97 -19.74
C ARG A 108 -24.40 -2.50 -18.54
N VAL A 109 -25.06 -2.47 -17.41
CA VAL A 109 -24.45 -2.17 -16.11
C VAL A 109 -24.05 -3.50 -15.45
N VAL A 110 -22.76 -3.65 -15.16
CA VAL A 110 -22.22 -4.81 -14.49
C VAL A 110 -21.63 -4.36 -13.16
N ARG A 111 -22.03 -5.01 -12.09
CA ARG A 111 -21.45 -4.81 -10.76
C ARG A 111 -20.29 -5.76 -10.57
N VAL A 112 -19.09 -5.20 -10.47
CA VAL A 112 -17.86 -5.98 -10.26
C VAL A 112 -17.46 -5.83 -8.78
N PRO A 113 -17.56 -6.90 -7.99
CA PRO A 113 -17.06 -6.88 -6.62
C PRO A 113 -15.53 -6.93 -6.64
N TYR A 114 -14.89 -6.09 -5.85
CA TYR A 114 -13.45 -6.16 -5.60
C TYR A 114 -13.14 -5.97 -4.11
N ALA A 115 -12.00 -6.48 -3.66
CA ALA A 115 -11.51 -6.28 -2.31
C ALA A 115 -10.49 -5.14 -2.32
N GLU A 116 -10.65 -4.21 -1.40
CA GLU A 116 -9.69 -3.14 -1.14
C GLU A 116 -8.90 -3.48 0.11
N GLY A 117 -7.58 -3.44 0.01
CA GLY A 117 -6.65 -3.52 1.14
C GLY A 117 -6.05 -2.15 1.43
N THR A 118 -6.07 -1.74 2.69
CA THR A 118 -5.45 -0.50 3.14
C THR A 118 -4.44 -0.81 4.24
N LEU A 119 -3.19 -0.48 3.99
CA LEU A 119 -2.11 -0.53 4.97
C LEU A 119 -1.77 0.90 5.40
N VAL A 120 -1.91 1.18 6.69
CA VAL A 120 -1.49 2.44 7.30
C VAL A 120 -0.25 2.17 8.13
N ILE A 121 0.84 2.92 7.89
CA ILE A 121 2.08 2.83 8.66
C ILE A 121 2.33 4.19 9.29
N ASP A 122 2.42 4.22 10.61
CA ASP A 122 2.68 5.39 11.43
C ASP A 122 4.08 5.32 12.03
N LEU A 123 4.86 6.38 11.86
CA LEU A 123 6.11 6.61 12.57
C LEU A 123 5.87 7.70 13.61
N ARG A 124 6.18 7.41 14.85
CA ARG A 124 5.96 8.30 15.99
C ARG A 124 7.26 8.56 16.74
N ASP A 125 7.49 9.80 17.09
CA ASP A 125 8.55 10.17 18.04
C ASP A 125 8.09 9.81 19.47
N PRO A 126 8.75 8.87 20.17
CA PRO A 126 8.37 8.49 21.52
C PRO A 126 8.61 9.59 22.56
N SER A 127 9.52 10.54 22.31
CA SER A 127 9.85 11.62 23.25
C SER A 127 8.72 12.65 23.33
N THR A 128 8.15 13.00 22.20
CA THR A 128 7.03 13.94 22.08
C THR A 128 5.67 13.23 22.01
N ARG A 129 5.68 11.91 21.79
CA ARG A 129 4.50 11.09 21.48
C ARG A 129 3.75 11.51 20.22
N SER A 130 4.38 12.30 19.37
CA SER A 130 3.78 12.86 18.16
C SER A 130 3.86 11.90 16.99
N LEU A 131 2.86 11.93 16.13
CA LEU A 131 2.94 11.35 14.79
C LEU A 131 3.84 12.25 13.95
N VAL A 132 4.94 11.71 13.44
CA VAL A 132 5.88 12.49 12.61
C VAL A 132 5.77 12.16 11.13
N TRP A 133 5.32 10.94 10.81
CA TRP A 133 5.13 10.51 9.42
C TRP A 133 4.07 9.40 9.37
N ARG A 134 3.26 9.42 8.32
CA ARG A 134 2.24 8.42 8.03
C ARG A 134 2.21 8.11 6.55
N ALA A 135 2.17 6.83 6.20
CA ALA A 135 1.79 6.37 4.87
C ALA A 135 0.45 5.65 4.90
N ILE A 136 -0.35 5.88 3.88
CA ILE A 136 -1.60 5.18 3.62
C ILE A 136 -1.48 4.57 2.22
N ALA A 137 -1.26 3.27 2.17
CA ALA A 137 -1.19 2.50 0.94
C ALA A 137 -2.51 1.75 0.73
N THR A 138 -3.09 1.91 -0.45
CA THR A 138 -4.35 1.26 -0.84
C THR A 138 -4.12 0.45 -2.10
N GLU A 139 -4.58 -0.79 -2.08
CA GLU A 139 -4.51 -1.73 -3.21
C GLU A 139 -5.90 -2.30 -3.47
N GLU A 140 -6.32 -2.23 -4.72
CA GLU A 140 -7.61 -2.77 -5.17
C GLU A 140 -7.39 -4.08 -5.92
N GLN A 141 -8.07 -5.14 -5.50
CA GLN A 141 -8.00 -6.46 -6.10
C GLN A 141 -9.39 -7.04 -6.31
N ARG A 142 -9.66 -7.58 -7.50
CA ARG A 142 -10.89 -8.33 -7.77
C ARG A 142 -10.93 -9.65 -6.99
N ASP A 143 -9.76 -10.25 -6.81
CA ASP A 143 -9.58 -11.47 -6.03
C ASP A 143 -8.94 -11.12 -4.67
N PRO A 144 -9.70 -11.28 -3.57
CA PRO A 144 -9.19 -10.96 -2.23
C PRO A 144 -7.93 -11.75 -1.83
N THR A 145 -7.73 -12.94 -2.39
CA THR A 145 -6.57 -13.79 -2.06
C THR A 145 -5.27 -13.21 -2.60
N LYS A 146 -5.34 -12.36 -3.61
CA LYS A 146 -4.17 -11.70 -4.21
C LYS A 146 -3.66 -10.49 -3.42
N LEU A 147 -4.44 -9.98 -2.45
CA LEU A 147 -4.02 -8.84 -1.62
C LEU A 147 -2.77 -9.16 -0.80
N GLN A 148 -2.65 -10.39 -0.29
CA GLN A 148 -1.46 -10.80 0.47
C GLN A 148 -0.18 -10.66 -0.37
N GLY A 149 -0.19 -11.09 -1.64
CA GLY A 149 0.95 -10.96 -2.54
C GLY A 149 1.27 -9.53 -3.00
N LYS A 150 0.57 -8.52 -2.46
CA LYS A 150 0.81 -7.10 -2.74
C LYS A 150 1.35 -6.32 -1.54
N LEU A 151 1.41 -6.95 -0.37
CA LEU A 151 1.79 -6.28 0.88
C LEU A 151 3.24 -5.75 0.83
N ASP A 152 4.18 -6.55 0.31
CA ASP A 152 5.56 -6.14 0.10
C ASP A 152 5.68 -4.84 -0.71
N ASN A 153 4.93 -4.77 -1.81
CA ASN A 153 4.91 -3.59 -2.66
C ASN A 153 4.23 -2.38 -1.98
N MET A 154 3.21 -2.60 -1.13
CA MET A 154 2.58 -1.55 -0.33
C MET A 154 3.57 -0.94 0.67
N VAL A 155 4.32 -1.78 1.38
CA VAL A 155 5.37 -1.34 2.31
C VAL A 155 6.50 -0.63 1.56
N LYS A 156 7.01 -1.23 0.48
CA LYS A 156 8.06 -0.65 -0.38
C LYS A 156 7.70 0.75 -0.84
N LYS A 157 6.56 0.91 -1.52
CA LYS A 157 6.12 2.21 -2.06
C LYS A 157 5.85 3.25 -0.96
N SER A 158 5.46 2.81 0.24
CA SER A 158 5.34 3.69 1.39
C SER A 158 6.70 4.26 1.78
N PHE A 159 7.71 3.40 1.95
CA PHE A 159 9.05 3.83 2.34
C PHE A 159 9.90 4.44 1.23
N GLU A 160 9.54 4.30 -0.05
CA GLU A 160 10.12 5.11 -1.12
C GLU A 160 9.92 6.62 -0.88
N LYS A 161 8.89 6.98 -0.11
CA LYS A 161 8.57 8.37 0.28
C LYS A 161 9.13 8.78 1.65
N TYR A 162 9.95 7.95 2.27
CA TYR A 162 10.65 8.23 3.54
C TYR A 162 12.17 8.30 3.32
N PRO A 163 12.93 9.25 3.93
CA PRO A 163 12.42 10.44 4.58
C PRO A 163 11.73 11.38 3.58
N PRO A 164 10.77 12.21 4.03
CA PRO A 164 10.09 13.13 3.14
C PRO A 164 11.05 14.21 2.64
N LYS A 165 10.91 14.57 1.36
CA LYS A 165 11.67 15.70 0.80
C LYS A 165 10.93 16.99 1.19
N LEU A 166 11.57 17.81 2.00
CA LEU A 166 11.12 19.19 2.23
C LEU A 166 11.34 19.98 0.93
N LYS A 167 10.29 20.58 0.40
CA LYS A 167 10.38 21.51 -0.73
C LYS A 167 10.67 22.90 -0.21
#